data_600da906248c6150232a56248a36f4db
#
_entry.id   600da906248c6150232a56248a36f4db
#
_cell.length_a   1.000
_cell.length_b   1.000
_cell.length_c   1.000
_cell.angle_alpha   90.00
_cell.angle_beta   90.00
_cell.angle_gamma   90.00
#
_symmetry.space_group_name_H-M   'P 1'
#
loop_
_entity.id
_entity.type
_entity.pdbx_description
1 polymer ?
#
loop_
_entity_poly.entity_id
_entity_poly.type
_entity_poly.pdbx_seq_one_letter_code
_entity_poly.pdbx_strand_id
1 'polypeptide(L)'
;MAKITLRPVLETDLPILFQQQLDPEAVAISAYPAKDRGEFMRHWEGILKNKNVTAHTILYKEKVAGHILCWKEGKYEQRIGYWIGKEFWRRGIASAAVQEFLLLVQVRPLFAEAANHNIASQKVLQKNGFTLHDEGGKISMYKLEK
;
A
#
# COMPACT_ATOMS: atom_id res chain seq x y z
N MET A 1 -13.77 14.09 1.15
CA MET A 1 -12.83 12.98 1.32
C MET A 1 -13.57 11.65 1.34
N ALA A 2 -12.99 10.63 0.74
CA ALA A 2 -13.60 9.31 0.75
C ALA A 2 -13.71 8.76 2.17
N LYS A 3 -14.83 8.14 2.48
CA LYS A 3 -15.00 7.45 3.77
C LYS A 3 -14.59 6.01 3.61
N ILE A 4 -13.52 5.64 4.29
CA ILE A 4 -13.01 4.28 4.26
C ILE A 4 -12.92 3.73 5.67
N THR A 5 -12.83 2.43 5.77
CA THR A 5 -12.60 1.74 7.03
C THR A 5 -11.37 0.84 6.85
N LEU A 6 -10.53 0.78 7.87
CA LEU A 6 -9.38 -0.13 7.88
C LEU A 6 -9.65 -1.20 8.93
N ARG A 7 -9.37 -2.45 8.60
CA ARG A 7 -9.38 -3.55 9.54
C ARG A 7 -8.26 -4.54 9.19
N PRO A 8 -7.80 -5.35 10.13
CA PRO A 8 -6.77 -6.34 9.80
C PRO A 8 -7.17 -7.20 8.62
N VAL A 9 -6.21 -7.57 7.79
CA VAL A 9 -6.46 -8.42 6.62
C VAL A 9 -6.87 -9.81 7.11
N LEU A 10 -7.94 -10.35 6.51
CA LEU A 10 -8.43 -11.69 6.75
C LEU A 10 -8.07 -12.59 5.58
N GLU A 11 -7.94 -13.90 5.83
CA GLU A 11 -7.69 -14.85 4.76
C GLU A 11 -8.74 -14.77 3.66
N THR A 12 -9.99 -14.49 4.02
CA THR A 12 -11.09 -14.36 3.07
C THR A 12 -10.96 -13.15 2.15
N ASP A 13 -10.10 -12.19 2.49
CA ASP A 13 -9.83 -11.03 1.63
C ASP A 13 -8.86 -11.40 0.50
N LEU A 14 -8.02 -12.40 0.70
CA LEU A 14 -6.91 -12.69 -0.21
C LEU A 14 -7.31 -12.97 -1.65
N PRO A 15 -8.39 -13.72 -1.94
CA PRO A 15 -8.81 -13.91 -3.32
C PRO A 15 -9.12 -12.60 -4.05
N ILE A 16 -9.72 -11.64 -3.35
CA ILE A 16 -10.03 -10.34 -3.93
C ILE A 16 -8.75 -9.54 -4.15
N LEU A 17 -7.88 -9.50 -3.15
CA LEU A 17 -6.59 -8.80 -3.26
C LEU A 17 -5.73 -9.40 -4.38
N PHE A 18 -5.78 -10.71 -4.55
CA PHE A 18 -5.08 -11.39 -5.63
C PHE A 18 -5.58 -10.90 -6.99
N GLN A 19 -6.89 -10.86 -7.20
CA GLN A 19 -7.46 -10.40 -8.46
C GLN A 19 -7.08 -8.94 -8.75
N GLN A 20 -7.05 -8.11 -7.73
CA GLN A 20 -6.71 -6.69 -7.90
C GLN A 20 -5.29 -6.49 -8.44
N GLN A 21 -4.33 -7.32 -8.04
CA GLN A 21 -2.95 -7.16 -8.50
C GLN A 21 -2.69 -7.78 -9.88
N LEU A 22 -3.68 -8.43 -10.47
CA LEU A 22 -3.55 -8.98 -11.83
C LEU A 22 -3.87 -7.95 -12.91
N ASP A 23 -4.51 -6.84 -12.58
CA ASP A 23 -4.89 -5.86 -13.58
C ASP A 23 -3.65 -5.31 -14.32
N PRO A 24 -3.59 -5.44 -15.66
CA PRO A 24 -2.39 -5.03 -16.42
C PRO A 24 -2.05 -3.54 -16.28
N GLU A 25 -3.06 -2.67 -16.21
CA GLU A 25 -2.82 -1.24 -16.06
C GLU A 25 -2.23 -0.93 -14.68
N ALA A 26 -2.73 -1.60 -13.63
CA ALA A 26 -2.21 -1.44 -12.30
C ALA A 26 -0.75 -1.93 -12.19
N VAL A 27 -0.46 -3.08 -12.82
CA VAL A 27 0.91 -3.62 -12.86
C VAL A 27 1.85 -2.65 -13.57
N ALA A 28 1.43 -2.11 -14.71
CA ALA A 28 2.26 -1.17 -15.48
C ALA A 28 2.57 0.08 -14.68
N ILE A 29 1.59 0.61 -13.96
CA ILE A 29 1.78 1.83 -13.15
C ILE A 29 2.64 1.57 -11.92
N SER A 30 2.51 0.41 -11.29
CA SER A 30 3.24 0.09 -10.05
C SER A 30 4.71 -0.20 -10.29
N ALA A 31 5.09 -0.61 -11.49
CA ALA A 31 6.43 -1.08 -11.84
C ALA A 31 6.82 -2.40 -11.14
N TYR A 32 5.86 -3.11 -10.55
CA TYR A 32 6.09 -4.43 -9.96
C TYR A 32 5.30 -5.49 -10.74
N PRO A 33 5.92 -6.65 -11.03
CA PRO A 33 5.20 -7.70 -11.74
C PRO A 33 4.12 -8.32 -10.88
N ALA A 34 3.03 -8.77 -11.52
CA ALA A 34 1.98 -9.48 -10.82
C ALA A 34 2.51 -10.83 -10.35
N LYS A 35 2.09 -11.25 -9.17
CA LYS A 35 2.39 -12.58 -8.64
C LYS A 35 1.32 -13.56 -9.10
N ASP A 36 1.72 -14.79 -9.40
CA ASP A 36 0.73 -15.84 -9.65
C ASP A 36 0.06 -16.22 -8.33
N ARG A 37 -1.00 -17.03 -8.40
CA ARG A 37 -1.79 -17.37 -7.22
C ARG A 37 -0.95 -18.01 -6.10
N GLY A 38 -0.10 -18.96 -6.45
CA GLY A 38 0.73 -19.66 -5.47
C GLY A 38 1.69 -18.73 -4.77
N GLU A 39 2.39 -17.89 -5.55
CA GLU A 39 3.32 -16.91 -5.00
C GLU A 39 2.61 -15.90 -4.10
N PHE A 40 1.46 -15.42 -4.56
CA PHE A 40 0.68 -14.43 -3.83
C PHE A 40 0.20 -14.99 -2.49
N MET A 41 -0.34 -16.20 -2.49
CA MET A 41 -0.86 -16.79 -1.26
C MET A 41 0.26 -17.08 -0.26
N ARG A 42 1.43 -17.57 -0.72
CA ARG A 42 2.57 -17.79 0.16
C ARG A 42 3.10 -16.50 0.75
N HIS A 43 3.16 -15.44 -0.07
CA HIS A 43 3.62 -14.12 0.37
C HIS A 43 2.73 -13.58 1.48
N TRP A 44 1.42 -13.62 1.26
CA TRP A 44 0.46 -13.12 2.25
C TRP A 44 0.37 -13.99 3.50
N GLU A 45 0.54 -15.30 3.35
CA GLU A 45 0.60 -16.18 4.51
C GLU A 45 1.76 -15.75 5.43
N GLY A 46 2.92 -15.44 4.84
CA GLY A 46 4.05 -14.92 5.59
C GLY A 46 3.75 -13.58 6.27
N ILE A 47 3.09 -12.67 5.56
CA ILE A 47 2.70 -11.37 6.10
C ILE A 47 1.77 -11.54 7.30
N LEU A 48 0.74 -12.38 7.17
CA LEU A 48 -0.26 -12.55 8.23
C LEU A 48 0.32 -13.20 9.49
N LYS A 49 1.40 -13.97 9.36
CA LYS A 49 2.08 -14.60 10.50
C LYS A 49 3.16 -13.74 11.12
N ASN A 50 3.57 -12.67 10.44
CA ASN A 50 4.69 -11.83 10.90
C ASN A 50 4.21 -10.75 11.86
N LYS A 51 4.64 -10.85 13.12
CA LYS A 51 4.25 -9.91 14.17
C LYS A 51 4.79 -8.50 13.95
N ASN A 52 5.82 -8.35 13.10
CA ASN A 52 6.43 -7.06 12.81
C ASN A 52 5.80 -6.35 11.61
N VAL A 53 4.76 -6.95 11.03
CA VAL A 53 4.03 -6.36 9.90
C VAL A 53 2.63 -6.00 10.35
N THR A 54 2.22 -4.76 10.07
CA THR A 54 0.84 -4.32 10.27
C THR A 54 0.21 -4.25 8.89
N ALA A 55 -0.81 -5.08 8.64
CA ALA A 55 -1.49 -5.13 7.35
C ALA A 55 -2.99 -4.98 7.53
N HIS A 56 -3.59 -4.02 6.83
CA HIS A 56 -5.01 -3.75 6.90
C HIS A 56 -5.66 -3.81 5.53
N THR A 57 -6.89 -4.31 5.51
CA THR A 57 -7.75 -4.25 4.34
C THR A 57 -8.44 -2.91 4.34
N ILE A 58 -8.49 -2.27 3.18
CA ILE A 58 -9.19 -1.00 2.99
C ILE A 58 -10.60 -1.32 2.50
N LEU A 59 -11.61 -0.89 3.26
CA LEU A 59 -13.01 -1.07 2.90
C LEU A 59 -13.60 0.24 2.43
N TYR A 60 -14.30 0.20 1.32
CA TYR A 60 -15.03 1.33 0.78
C TYR A 60 -16.47 0.87 0.48
N LYS A 61 -17.43 1.48 1.15
CA LYS A 61 -18.84 1.05 1.06
C LYS A 61 -18.97 -0.46 1.30
N GLU A 62 -18.27 -0.93 2.32
CA GLU A 62 -18.27 -2.33 2.77
C GLU A 62 -17.64 -3.32 1.78
N LYS A 63 -17.00 -2.82 0.71
CA LYS A 63 -16.31 -3.66 -0.26
C LYS A 63 -14.80 -3.57 -0.06
N VAL A 64 -14.10 -4.66 -0.35
CA VAL A 64 -12.63 -4.69 -0.30
C VAL A 64 -12.08 -3.86 -1.45
N ALA A 65 -11.59 -2.66 -1.14
CA ALA A 65 -11.04 -1.75 -2.13
C ALA A 65 -9.53 -1.95 -2.35
N GLY A 66 -8.83 -2.52 -1.38
CA GLY A 66 -7.40 -2.72 -1.48
C GLY A 66 -6.80 -3.06 -0.13
N HIS A 67 -5.50 -2.88 -0.02
CA HIS A 67 -4.79 -3.11 1.24
C HIS A 67 -3.73 -2.03 1.48
N ILE A 68 -3.32 -1.92 2.74
CA ILE A 68 -2.25 -1.04 3.15
C ILE A 68 -1.48 -1.74 4.26
N LEU A 69 -0.14 -1.65 4.22
CA LEU A 69 0.69 -2.34 5.19
C LEU A 69 1.96 -1.57 5.51
N CYS A 70 2.52 -1.88 6.68
CA CYS A 70 3.79 -1.34 7.15
C CYS A 70 4.66 -2.52 7.57
N TRP A 71 5.91 -2.51 7.14
CA TRP A 71 6.86 -3.58 7.46
C TRP A 71 8.23 -2.99 7.73
N LYS A 72 9.09 -3.81 8.33
CA LYS A 72 10.46 -3.43 8.60
C LYS A 72 11.34 -3.95 7.47
N GLU A 73 12.07 -3.05 6.84
CA GLU A 73 13.00 -3.40 5.77
C GLU A 73 14.41 -3.30 6.34
N GLY A 74 15.14 -4.41 6.30
CA GLY A 74 16.44 -4.43 6.91
C GLY A 74 16.39 -4.26 8.42
N LYS A 75 17.37 -3.59 9.00
CA LYS A 75 17.52 -3.49 10.44
C LYS A 75 16.76 -2.31 11.07
N TYR A 76 16.68 -1.20 10.38
CA TYR A 76 16.17 0.05 10.96
C TYR A 76 15.06 0.73 10.19
N GLU A 77 14.90 0.41 8.91
CA GLU A 77 13.98 1.12 8.05
C GLU A 77 12.57 0.57 8.13
N GLN A 78 11.59 1.44 8.36
CA GLN A 78 10.17 1.08 8.33
C GLN A 78 9.56 1.61 7.04
N ARG A 79 8.83 0.76 6.34
CA ARG A 79 8.21 1.12 5.06
C ARG A 79 6.71 0.93 5.08
N ILE A 80 6.02 1.73 4.28
CA ILE A 80 4.59 1.65 4.07
C ILE A 80 4.33 1.39 2.58
N GLY A 81 3.34 0.56 2.28
CA GLY A 81 2.91 0.29 0.92
C GLY A 81 1.40 0.08 0.87
N TYR A 82 0.81 0.31 -0.30
CA TYR A 82 -0.63 0.12 -0.48
C TYR A 82 -0.94 -0.24 -1.92
N TRP A 83 -2.09 -0.84 -2.11
CA TRP A 83 -2.60 -1.20 -3.43
C TRP A 83 -4.11 -0.99 -3.45
N ILE A 84 -4.61 -0.26 -4.45
CA ILE A 84 -6.03 -0.02 -4.63
C ILE A 84 -6.49 -0.70 -5.90
N GLY A 85 -7.57 -1.47 -5.82
CA GLY A 85 -8.16 -2.11 -6.99
C GLY A 85 -8.59 -1.07 -8.02
N LYS A 86 -8.38 -1.38 -9.29
CA LYS A 86 -8.63 -0.43 -10.39
C LYS A 86 -10.05 0.15 -10.37
N GLU A 87 -11.04 -0.66 -10.04
CA GLU A 87 -12.44 -0.19 -10.02
C GLU A 87 -12.69 0.88 -8.96
N PHE A 88 -11.77 1.04 -8.01
CA PHE A 88 -11.88 2.02 -6.93
C PHE A 88 -10.98 3.24 -7.12
N TRP A 89 -10.30 3.34 -8.26
CA TRP A 89 -9.41 4.49 -8.53
C TRP A 89 -10.18 5.79 -8.68
N ARG A 90 -9.47 6.91 -8.48
CA ARG A 90 -9.98 8.28 -8.67
C ARG A 90 -11.12 8.65 -7.72
N ARG A 91 -11.13 8.05 -6.54
CA ARG A 91 -12.14 8.31 -5.50
C ARG A 91 -11.52 8.85 -4.21
N GLY A 92 -10.20 9.10 -4.21
CA GLY A 92 -9.50 9.57 -3.02
C GLY A 92 -9.29 8.51 -1.95
N ILE A 93 -9.48 7.24 -2.27
CA ILE A 93 -9.40 6.14 -1.32
C ILE A 93 -7.98 5.95 -0.81
N ALA A 94 -6.98 5.98 -1.69
CA ALA A 94 -5.58 5.78 -1.27
C ALA A 94 -5.16 6.85 -0.27
N SER A 95 -5.46 8.12 -0.56
CA SER A 95 -5.08 9.22 0.33
C SER A 95 -5.77 9.11 1.69
N ALA A 96 -7.07 8.77 1.69
CA ALA A 96 -7.81 8.58 2.93
C ALA A 96 -7.26 7.41 3.73
N ALA A 97 -6.91 6.31 3.06
CA ALA A 97 -6.35 5.12 3.70
C ALA A 97 -4.99 5.43 4.34
N VAL A 98 -4.12 6.13 3.64
CA VAL A 98 -2.82 6.52 4.19
C VAL A 98 -3.02 7.41 5.42
N GLN A 99 -3.91 8.40 5.34
CA GLN A 99 -4.21 9.28 6.45
C GLN A 99 -4.66 8.51 7.69
N GLU A 100 -5.62 7.59 7.53
CA GLU A 100 -6.11 6.77 8.65
C GLU A 100 -5.03 5.84 9.17
N PHE A 101 -4.26 5.23 8.28
CA PHE A 101 -3.23 4.28 8.67
C PHE A 101 -2.11 4.95 9.48
N LEU A 102 -1.78 6.20 9.17
CA LEU A 102 -0.76 6.96 9.91
C LEU A 102 -1.18 7.24 11.35
N LEU A 103 -2.48 7.19 11.66
CA LEU A 103 -2.95 7.29 13.04
C LEU A 103 -2.73 5.99 13.81
N LEU A 104 -2.74 4.86 13.10
CA LEU A 104 -2.51 3.54 13.68
C LEU A 104 -1.01 3.23 13.81
N VAL A 105 -0.23 3.61 12.80
CA VAL A 105 1.20 3.34 12.74
C VAL A 105 1.94 4.65 12.94
N GLN A 106 2.50 4.83 14.13
CA GLN A 106 3.15 6.08 14.52
C GLN A 106 4.67 6.02 14.53
N VAL A 107 5.25 4.91 14.10
CA VAL A 107 6.70 4.80 13.99
C VAL A 107 7.22 5.78 12.94
N ARG A 108 8.31 6.47 13.26
CA ARG A 108 8.93 7.45 12.35
C ARG A 108 10.46 7.30 12.40
N PRO A 109 11.15 7.56 11.31
CA PRO A 109 10.59 7.93 10.01
C PRO A 109 9.94 6.74 9.31
N LEU A 110 9.00 7.04 8.40
CA LEU A 110 8.41 6.05 7.51
C LEU A 110 8.87 6.33 6.09
N PHE A 111 9.15 5.27 5.35
CA PHE A 111 9.55 5.37 3.95
C PHE A 111 8.50 4.73 3.05
N ALA A 112 8.36 5.27 1.85
CA ALA A 112 7.46 4.72 0.84
C ALA A 112 8.11 4.83 -0.53
N GLU A 113 8.02 3.76 -1.31
CA GLU A 113 8.50 3.79 -2.68
C GLU A 113 7.35 4.16 -3.62
N ALA A 114 7.67 4.90 -4.68
CA ALA A 114 6.72 5.16 -5.75
C ALA A 114 7.46 5.15 -7.08
N ALA A 115 6.89 4.48 -8.07
CA ALA A 115 7.43 4.51 -9.42
C ALA A 115 7.39 5.95 -9.92
N ASN A 116 8.44 6.36 -10.64
CA ASN A 116 8.56 7.74 -11.12
C ASN A 116 7.42 8.15 -12.04
N HIS A 117 6.84 7.19 -12.76
CA HIS A 117 5.70 7.47 -13.63
C HIS A 117 4.33 7.34 -12.92
N ASN A 118 4.33 6.91 -11.67
CA ASN A 118 3.08 6.79 -10.91
C ASN A 118 2.77 8.11 -10.20
N ILE A 119 2.27 9.06 -10.96
CA ILE A 119 1.99 10.41 -10.47
C ILE A 119 0.93 10.40 -9.36
N ALA A 120 -0.07 9.53 -9.50
CA ALA A 120 -1.14 9.43 -8.49
C ALA A 120 -0.58 9.05 -7.12
N SER A 121 0.32 8.06 -7.07
CA SER A 121 0.93 7.63 -5.81
C SER A 121 1.80 8.72 -5.20
N GLN A 122 2.56 9.44 -6.02
CA GLN A 122 3.39 10.54 -5.55
C GLN A 122 2.53 11.62 -4.90
N LYS A 123 1.39 11.94 -5.51
CA LYS A 123 0.47 12.93 -4.94
C LYS A 123 -0.14 12.47 -3.62
N VAL A 124 -0.48 11.20 -3.52
CA VAL A 124 -1.01 10.62 -2.27
C VAL A 124 0.02 10.77 -1.16
N LEU A 125 1.27 10.44 -1.43
CA LEU A 125 2.34 10.55 -0.45
C LEU A 125 2.58 12.01 -0.04
N GLN A 126 2.69 12.91 -1.01
CA GLN A 126 2.92 14.33 -0.75
C GLN A 126 1.78 14.94 0.07
N LYS A 127 0.54 14.58 -0.27
CA LYS A 127 -0.63 15.07 0.47
C LYS A 127 -0.63 14.64 1.93
N ASN A 128 0.01 13.52 2.22
CA ASN A 128 0.11 12.99 3.58
C ASN A 128 1.42 13.34 4.28
N GLY A 129 2.15 14.31 3.75
CA GLY A 129 3.32 14.85 4.40
C GLY A 129 4.65 14.22 4.04
N PHE A 130 4.64 13.23 3.15
CA PHE A 130 5.89 12.62 2.69
C PHE A 130 6.61 13.57 1.73
N THR A 131 7.94 13.56 1.80
CA THR A 131 8.78 14.35 0.89
C THR A 131 9.74 13.43 0.17
N LEU A 132 10.20 13.85 -1.01
CA LEU A 132 11.17 13.08 -1.79
C LEU A 132 12.46 12.96 -0.99
N HIS A 133 12.93 11.75 -0.78
CA HIS A 133 14.14 11.46 0.00
C HIS A 133 15.28 11.01 -0.91
N ASP A 134 15.01 10.14 -1.85
CA ASP A 134 16.01 9.59 -2.75
C ASP A 134 15.40 9.36 -4.12
N GLU A 135 15.86 10.11 -5.11
CA GLU A 135 15.38 10.00 -6.47
C GLU A 135 16.11 8.89 -7.22
N GLY A 136 15.37 7.83 -7.57
CA GLY A 136 15.92 6.73 -8.35
C GLY A 136 15.64 6.88 -9.84
N GLY A 137 16.21 5.99 -10.65
CA GLY A 137 16.00 6.00 -12.09
C GLY A 137 14.59 5.60 -12.53
N LYS A 138 13.97 4.67 -11.81
CA LYS A 138 12.61 4.19 -12.11
C LYS A 138 11.68 4.30 -10.91
N ILE A 139 12.23 4.15 -9.71
CA ILE A 139 11.48 4.18 -8.46
C ILE A 139 12.18 5.15 -7.54
N SER A 140 11.43 6.02 -6.89
CA SER A 140 11.96 6.98 -5.93
C SER A 140 11.46 6.67 -4.53
N MET A 141 12.24 7.07 -3.52
CA MET A 141 11.91 6.86 -2.12
C MET A 141 11.42 8.16 -1.51
N TYR A 142 10.32 8.08 -0.81
CA TYR A 142 9.73 9.20 -0.06
C TYR A 142 9.85 8.93 1.43
N LYS A 143 9.86 9.99 2.22
CA LYS A 143 10.09 9.89 3.66
C LYS A 143 9.11 10.78 4.42
N LEU A 144 8.56 10.25 5.49
CA LEU A 144 7.74 10.98 6.45
C LEU A 144 8.48 10.97 7.79
N GLU A 145 8.88 12.15 8.28
CA GLU A 145 9.63 12.27 9.53
C GLU A 145 8.73 12.53 10.74
N LYS A 146 7.57 13.07 10.54
CA LYS A 146 6.62 13.37 11.61
C LYS A 146 5.37 12.55 11.42
#